data_653e0513b90a9c96d23ae3d5afab7b6f
#
_entry.id   653e0513b90a9c96d23ae3d5afab7b6f
#
_cell.length_a   1.000
_cell.length_b   1.000
_cell.length_c   1.000
_cell.angle_alpha   90.00
_cell.angle_beta   90.00
_cell.angle_gamma   90.00
#
_symmetry.space_group_name_H-M   'P 1'
#
loop_
_entity.id
_entity.type
_entity.pdbx_description
1 polymer ?
#
loop_
_entity_poly.entity_id
_entity_poly.type
_entity_poly.pdbx_seq_one_letter_code
_entity_poly.pdbx_strand_id
1 'polypeptide(L)'
;MAYDIIRWIVGTVFFAILVTVLCIVSKKKGKAVVTAAFVSIILTAVSFVVPLENYIHPFDSVEKLFAYRYHETLVTYFECDEGVVCIAERNNGSNVNYCFIKDGEKLLLPFSLMDDTQHRSSKYGVFLIKRFENQSLVFTQVDDVKYDGKDFQNGGAGYYYFVVDGNFIPSRLTCDGEKVVLV
;
A
#
# COMPACT_ATOMS: atom_id res chain seq x y z
N MET A 1 -6.58 0.78 -12.76
CA MET A 1 -7.07 0.19 -14.05
C MET A 1 -6.18 -0.92 -14.57
N ALA A 2 -4.89 -0.68 -14.76
CA ALA A 2 -4.00 -1.72 -15.29
C ALA A 2 -3.96 -2.98 -14.42
N TYR A 3 -3.86 -2.84 -13.12
CA TYR A 3 -3.81 -3.92 -12.15
C TYR A 3 -4.98 -4.92 -12.30
N ASP A 4 -6.21 -4.43 -12.28
CA ASP A 4 -7.39 -5.30 -12.35
C ASP A 4 -7.53 -5.96 -13.73
N ILE A 5 -7.29 -5.19 -14.80
CA ILE A 5 -7.37 -5.69 -16.17
C ILE A 5 -6.35 -6.80 -16.41
N ILE A 6 -5.12 -6.61 -15.98
CA ILE A 6 -4.06 -7.62 -16.14
C ILE A 6 -4.44 -8.92 -15.44
N ARG A 7 -5.01 -8.85 -14.23
CA ARG A 7 -5.43 -10.05 -13.49
C ARG A 7 -6.56 -10.80 -14.16
N TRP A 8 -7.55 -10.09 -14.71
CA TRP A 8 -8.60 -10.73 -15.48
C TRP A 8 -8.08 -11.36 -16.79
N ILE A 9 -7.15 -10.70 -17.48
CA ILE A 9 -6.52 -11.26 -18.69
C ILE A 9 -5.74 -12.54 -18.32
N VAL A 10 -4.89 -12.49 -17.30
CA VAL A 10 -4.11 -13.64 -16.85
C VAL A 10 -5.03 -14.81 -16.43
N GLY A 11 -6.09 -14.53 -15.67
CA GLY A 11 -7.06 -15.53 -15.27
C GLY A 11 -7.77 -16.18 -16.48
N THR A 12 -8.13 -15.38 -17.47
CA THR A 12 -8.79 -15.87 -18.70
C THR A 12 -7.86 -16.73 -19.55
N VAL A 13 -6.62 -16.31 -19.75
CA VAL A 13 -5.60 -17.07 -20.48
C VAL A 13 -5.31 -18.39 -19.76
N PHE A 14 -5.16 -18.35 -18.44
CA PHE A 14 -4.93 -19.55 -17.65
C PHE A 14 -6.11 -20.53 -17.75
N PHE A 15 -7.35 -20.03 -17.68
CA PHE A 15 -8.56 -20.84 -17.89
C PHE A 15 -8.54 -21.52 -19.26
N ALA A 16 -8.24 -20.79 -20.35
CA ALA A 16 -8.20 -21.35 -21.69
C ALA A 16 -7.14 -22.47 -21.82
N ILE A 17 -5.96 -22.26 -21.24
CA ILE A 17 -4.90 -23.29 -21.23
C ILE A 17 -5.36 -24.53 -20.46
N LEU A 18 -5.92 -24.37 -19.26
CA LEU A 18 -6.40 -25.47 -18.42
C LEU A 18 -7.51 -26.27 -19.13
N VAL A 19 -8.50 -25.58 -19.71
CA VAL A 19 -9.57 -26.24 -20.47
C VAL A 19 -8.97 -27.08 -21.60
N THR A 20 -8.04 -26.53 -22.36
CA THR A 20 -7.40 -27.23 -23.50
C THR A 20 -6.70 -28.50 -23.01
N VAL A 21 -5.82 -28.36 -21.99
CA VAL A 21 -5.05 -29.49 -21.45
C VAL A 21 -5.96 -30.57 -20.87
N LEU A 22 -6.93 -30.18 -20.04
CA LEU A 22 -7.84 -31.15 -19.41
C LEU A 22 -8.78 -31.81 -20.40
N CYS A 23 -9.20 -31.14 -21.47
CA CYS A 23 -10.01 -31.73 -22.55
C CYS A 23 -9.22 -32.71 -23.40
N ILE A 24 -7.90 -32.53 -23.53
CA ILE A 24 -7.04 -33.51 -24.21
C ILE A 24 -6.86 -34.79 -23.36
N VAL A 25 -6.63 -34.62 -22.06
CA VAL A 25 -6.31 -35.73 -21.15
C VAL A 25 -7.56 -36.47 -20.66
N SER A 26 -8.67 -35.76 -20.47
CA SER A 26 -9.87 -36.34 -19.85
C SER A 26 -10.84 -36.94 -20.88
N LYS A 27 -11.29 -38.19 -20.62
CA LYS A 27 -12.40 -38.82 -21.37
C LYS A 27 -13.75 -38.12 -21.12
N LYS A 28 -13.93 -37.42 -19.99
CA LYS A 28 -15.16 -36.74 -19.59
C LYS A 28 -15.03 -35.22 -19.74
N LYS A 29 -15.17 -34.75 -20.97
CA LYS A 29 -14.97 -33.31 -21.33
C LYS A 29 -15.76 -32.32 -20.45
N GLY A 30 -17.01 -32.62 -20.12
CA GLY A 30 -17.85 -31.77 -19.27
C GLY A 30 -17.24 -31.57 -17.85
N LYS A 31 -16.75 -32.66 -17.22
CA LYS A 31 -16.09 -32.57 -15.92
C LYS A 31 -14.78 -31.79 -16.00
N ALA A 32 -14.03 -31.95 -17.10
CA ALA A 32 -12.79 -31.21 -17.33
C ALA A 32 -13.02 -29.72 -17.37
N VAL A 33 -14.04 -29.23 -18.07
CA VAL A 33 -14.39 -27.79 -18.14
C VAL A 33 -14.77 -27.24 -16.77
N VAL A 34 -15.62 -27.97 -16.02
CA VAL A 34 -16.03 -27.53 -14.67
C VAL A 34 -14.84 -27.44 -13.72
N THR A 35 -13.94 -28.45 -13.74
CA THR A 35 -12.72 -28.41 -12.93
C THR A 35 -11.82 -27.27 -13.31
N ALA A 36 -11.60 -27.02 -14.61
CA ALA A 36 -10.80 -25.90 -15.11
C ALA A 36 -11.37 -24.55 -14.65
N ALA A 37 -12.70 -24.38 -14.72
CA ALA A 37 -13.37 -23.17 -14.26
C ALA A 37 -13.14 -22.94 -12.76
N PHE A 38 -13.34 -23.96 -11.94
CA PHE A 38 -13.17 -23.86 -10.49
C PHE A 38 -11.73 -23.53 -10.10
N VAL A 39 -10.74 -24.21 -10.67
CA VAL A 39 -9.31 -23.94 -10.43
C VAL A 39 -8.92 -22.53 -10.89
N SER A 40 -9.40 -22.09 -12.05
CA SER A 40 -9.09 -20.75 -12.57
C SER A 40 -9.69 -19.64 -11.72
N ILE A 41 -10.91 -19.83 -11.20
CA ILE A 41 -11.53 -18.88 -10.27
C ILE A 41 -10.67 -18.74 -9.00
N ILE A 42 -10.25 -19.87 -8.40
CA ILE A 42 -9.40 -19.85 -7.21
C ILE A 42 -8.08 -19.15 -7.49
N LEU A 43 -7.39 -19.48 -8.59
CA LEU A 43 -6.11 -18.89 -8.93
C LEU A 43 -6.24 -17.39 -9.23
N THR A 44 -7.30 -16.98 -9.89
CA THR A 44 -7.59 -15.57 -10.13
C THR A 44 -7.82 -14.86 -8.80
N ALA A 45 -8.63 -15.41 -7.88
CA ALA A 45 -8.85 -14.84 -6.56
C ALA A 45 -7.53 -14.74 -5.76
N VAL A 46 -6.71 -15.77 -5.76
CA VAL A 46 -5.39 -15.76 -5.11
C VAL A 46 -4.50 -14.64 -5.72
N SER A 47 -4.56 -14.45 -7.02
CA SER A 47 -3.76 -13.40 -7.67
C SER A 47 -4.11 -11.97 -7.24
N PHE A 48 -5.32 -11.71 -6.73
CA PHE A 48 -5.68 -10.42 -6.15
C PHE A 48 -5.12 -10.21 -4.73
N VAL A 49 -4.78 -11.31 -4.04
CA VAL A 49 -4.20 -11.27 -2.68
C VAL A 49 -2.68 -11.28 -2.73
N VAL A 50 -2.11 -12.11 -3.61
CA VAL A 50 -0.65 -12.24 -3.78
C VAL A 50 -0.19 -11.36 -4.94
N PRO A 51 0.60 -10.33 -4.68
CA PRO A 51 1.10 -9.43 -5.72
C PRO A 51 2.22 -10.12 -6.51
N LEU A 52 1.87 -10.81 -7.58
CA LEU A 52 2.82 -11.53 -8.44
C LEU A 52 3.82 -10.59 -9.11
N GLU A 53 3.46 -9.31 -9.27
CA GLU A 53 4.28 -8.26 -9.84
C GLU A 53 5.58 -8.06 -9.07
N ASN A 54 5.56 -8.23 -7.76
CA ASN A 54 6.73 -8.14 -6.91
C ASN A 54 7.87 -9.08 -7.35
N TYR A 55 7.52 -10.20 -7.98
CA TYR A 55 8.46 -11.22 -8.45
C TYR A 55 8.87 -11.05 -9.92
N ILE A 56 8.00 -10.42 -10.73
CA ILE A 56 8.17 -10.37 -12.19
C ILE A 56 8.74 -9.02 -12.62
N HIS A 57 8.24 -7.95 -12.03
CA HIS A 57 8.58 -6.58 -12.44
C HIS A 57 8.50 -5.60 -11.26
N PRO A 58 9.56 -5.53 -10.45
CA PRO A 58 9.61 -4.56 -9.36
C PRO A 58 9.55 -3.13 -9.94
N PHE A 59 8.88 -2.25 -9.21
CA PHE A 59 8.73 -0.86 -9.62
C PHE A 59 9.93 -0.03 -9.15
N ASP A 60 10.32 0.93 -9.98
CA ASP A 60 11.45 1.85 -9.75
C ASP A 60 11.01 3.25 -9.31
N SER A 61 9.70 3.52 -9.25
CA SER A 61 9.17 4.78 -8.77
C SER A 61 7.80 4.63 -8.10
N VAL A 62 7.57 5.46 -7.08
CA VAL A 62 6.34 5.49 -6.30
C VAL A 62 5.15 5.84 -7.20
N GLU A 63 5.31 6.82 -8.09
CA GLU A 63 4.27 7.29 -8.98
C GLU A 63 3.81 6.20 -9.96
N LYS A 64 4.76 5.43 -10.52
CA LYS A 64 4.46 4.32 -11.41
C LYS A 64 3.71 3.21 -10.69
N LEU A 65 4.18 2.83 -9.50
CA LEU A 65 3.55 1.82 -8.67
C LEU A 65 2.14 2.26 -8.26
N PHE A 66 2.00 3.51 -7.83
CA PHE A 66 0.72 4.09 -7.43
C PHE A 66 -0.27 4.10 -8.60
N ALA A 67 0.11 4.64 -9.75
CA ALA A 67 -0.73 4.69 -10.96
C ALA A 67 -1.10 3.29 -11.50
N TYR A 68 -0.22 2.30 -11.31
CA TYR A 68 -0.52 0.92 -11.65
C TYR A 68 -1.65 0.34 -10.79
N ARG A 69 -1.60 0.60 -9.47
CA ARG A 69 -2.46 -0.06 -8.49
C ARG A 69 -3.76 0.68 -8.20
N TYR A 70 -3.73 2.01 -8.14
CA TYR A 70 -4.81 2.86 -7.68
C TYR A 70 -5.32 3.81 -8.76
N HIS A 71 -6.55 4.32 -8.54
CA HIS A 71 -7.23 5.23 -9.48
C HIS A 71 -7.31 6.65 -8.97
N GLU A 72 -7.00 6.84 -7.70
CA GLU A 72 -7.00 8.11 -7.01
C GLU A 72 -5.85 8.99 -7.51
N THR A 73 -5.94 10.28 -7.24
CA THR A 73 -4.87 11.23 -7.55
C THR A 73 -3.85 11.23 -6.44
N LEU A 74 -2.60 10.88 -6.75
CA LEU A 74 -1.50 10.98 -5.79
C LEU A 74 -1.25 12.46 -5.45
N VAL A 75 -1.36 12.81 -4.17
CA VAL A 75 -1.14 14.17 -3.65
C VAL A 75 0.31 14.35 -3.22
N THR A 76 0.80 13.46 -2.38
CA THR A 76 2.19 13.43 -1.92
C THR A 76 2.54 12.04 -1.39
N TYR A 77 3.82 11.80 -1.09
CA TYR A 77 4.26 10.58 -0.43
C TYR A 77 5.45 10.85 0.49
N PHE A 78 5.64 9.97 1.46
CA PHE A 78 6.73 10.00 2.44
C PHE A 78 7.44 8.67 2.42
N GLU A 79 8.76 8.70 2.41
CA GLU A 79 9.61 7.52 2.34
C GLU A 79 10.43 7.32 3.61
N CYS A 80 10.62 6.06 3.97
CA CYS A 80 11.65 5.60 4.88
C CYS A 80 12.38 4.41 4.23
N ASP A 81 13.35 3.81 4.93
CA ASP A 81 14.12 2.70 4.34
C ASP A 81 13.26 1.44 4.10
N GLU A 82 12.21 1.24 4.89
CA GLU A 82 11.37 0.05 4.84
C GLU A 82 10.07 0.23 4.06
N GLY A 83 9.70 1.46 3.70
CA GLY A 83 8.46 1.67 2.96
C GLY A 83 8.14 3.09 2.59
N VAL A 84 6.99 3.22 1.94
CA VAL A 84 6.44 4.49 1.46
C VAL A 84 4.99 4.59 1.86
N VAL A 85 4.58 5.74 2.37
CA VAL A 85 3.17 6.09 2.58
C VAL A 85 2.76 7.15 1.58
N CYS A 86 1.75 6.86 0.80
CA CYS A 86 1.17 7.77 -0.19
C CYS A 86 -0.11 8.38 0.35
N ILE A 87 -0.27 9.67 0.19
CA ILE A 87 -1.53 10.38 0.40
C ILE A 87 -2.16 10.60 -0.97
N ALA A 88 -3.38 10.17 -1.12
CA ALA A 88 -4.13 10.31 -2.37
C ALA A 88 -5.50 10.93 -2.13
N GLU A 89 -5.99 11.65 -3.12
CA GLU A 89 -7.31 12.24 -3.11
C GLU A 89 -8.29 11.40 -3.93
N ARG A 90 -9.40 11.05 -3.30
CA ARG A 90 -10.53 10.41 -3.97
C ARG A 90 -11.38 11.42 -4.73
N ASN A 91 -12.20 10.95 -5.66
CA ASN A 91 -13.12 11.77 -6.45
C ASN A 91 -14.11 12.61 -5.61
N ASN A 92 -14.31 12.26 -4.35
CA ASN A 92 -15.15 13.01 -3.41
C ASN A 92 -14.40 14.08 -2.60
N GLY A 93 -13.11 14.32 -2.90
CA GLY A 93 -12.25 15.27 -2.20
C GLY A 93 -11.69 14.77 -0.85
N SER A 94 -11.96 13.52 -0.47
CA SER A 94 -11.39 12.95 0.77
C SER A 94 -10.00 12.38 0.53
N ASN A 95 -9.10 12.59 1.49
CA ASN A 95 -7.78 11.99 1.46
C ASN A 95 -7.83 10.54 1.98
N VAL A 96 -7.02 9.69 1.38
CA VAL A 96 -6.82 8.29 1.76
C VAL A 96 -5.33 7.97 1.73
N ASN A 97 -4.91 7.07 2.62
CA ASN A 97 -3.52 6.66 2.73
C ASN A 97 -3.34 5.29 2.10
N TYR A 98 -2.23 5.12 1.40
CA TYR A 98 -1.78 3.84 0.85
C TYR A 98 -0.35 3.60 1.25
N CYS A 99 0.00 2.33 1.50
CA CYS A 99 1.33 1.96 1.92
C CYS A 99 1.97 0.99 0.93
N PHE A 100 3.24 1.19 0.64
CA PHE A 100 4.08 0.26 -0.11
C PHE A 100 5.28 -0.15 0.75
N ILE A 101 5.83 -1.31 0.47
CA ILE A 101 7.02 -1.84 1.15
C ILE A 101 8.23 -1.56 0.28
N LYS A 102 9.37 -1.24 0.89
CA LYS A 102 10.67 -1.17 0.21
C LYS A 102 11.51 -2.39 0.56
N ASP A 103 12.17 -2.93 -0.46
CA ASP A 103 13.19 -3.96 -0.33
C ASP A 103 14.43 -3.46 -1.11
N GLY A 104 15.32 -2.78 -0.41
CA GLY A 104 16.38 -1.99 -1.01
C GLY A 104 15.82 -0.85 -1.87
N GLU A 105 16.18 -0.82 -3.15
CA GLU A 105 15.66 0.17 -4.11
C GLU A 105 14.32 -0.22 -4.75
N LYS A 106 13.83 -1.43 -4.48
CA LYS A 106 12.60 -1.95 -5.09
C LYS A 106 11.38 -1.56 -4.28
N LEU A 107 10.34 -1.14 -4.98
CA LEU A 107 9.02 -0.88 -4.41
C LEU A 107 8.13 -2.08 -4.65
N LEU A 108 7.54 -2.59 -3.57
CA LEU A 108 6.72 -3.78 -3.55
C LEU A 108 5.29 -3.45 -3.14
N LEU A 109 4.33 -4.08 -3.79
CA LEU A 109 2.93 -4.07 -3.36
C LEU A 109 2.80 -4.87 -2.06
N PRO A 110 2.06 -4.37 -1.04
CA PRO A 110 1.80 -5.12 0.17
C PRO A 110 0.89 -6.33 -0.12
N PHE A 111 1.08 -7.41 0.63
CA PHE A 111 0.22 -8.60 0.59
C PHE A 111 -1.19 -8.37 1.15
N SER A 112 -1.37 -7.32 1.93
CA SER A 112 -2.64 -6.95 2.54
C SER A 112 -3.20 -5.67 1.93
N LEU A 113 -4.51 -5.66 1.72
CA LEU A 113 -5.24 -4.45 1.30
C LEU A 113 -5.55 -3.54 2.51
N MET A 114 -5.26 -3.99 3.73
CA MET A 114 -5.53 -3.20 4.94
C MET A 114 -4.37 -2.26 5.20
N ASP A 115 -4.67 -0.98 5.16
CA ASP A 115 -3.81 0.04 5.74
C ASP A 115 -3.98 -0.02 7.27
N ASP A 116 -2.89 -0.32 7.97
CA ASP A 116 -2.81 -0.34 9.44
C ASP A 116 -2.24 0.98 9.99
N THR A 117 -2.31 2.06 9.21
CA THR A 117 -1.95 3.39 9.67
C THR A 117 -2.86 3.79 10.83
N GLN A 118 -2.23 4.06 11.98
CA GLN A 118 -2.96 4.51 13.16
C GLN A 118 -3.27 6.00 13.06
N HIS A 119 -4.53 6.34 13.30
CA HIS A 119 -4.99 7.72 13.40
C HIS A 119 -5.06 8.10 14.87
N ARG A 120 -4.36 9.13 15.27
CA ARG A 120 -4.33 9.65 16.65
C ARG A 120 -4.66 11.13 16.65
N SER A 121 -5.59 11.55 17.51
CA SER A 121 -6.01 12.93 17.63
C SER A 121 -5.29 13.62 18.80
N SER A 122 -5.11 14.93 18.68
CA SER A 122 -4.62 15.80 19.74
C SER A 122 -5.35 17.14 19.69
N LYS A 123 -5.07 18.03 20.67
CA LYS A 123 -5.57 19.42 20.62
C LYS A 123 -5.06 20.23 19.43
N TYR A 124 -3.94 19.82 18.83
CA TYR A 124 -3.32 20.51 17.68
C TYR A 124 -3.81 19.98 16.33
N GLY A 125 -4.27 18.73 16.27
CA GLY A 125 -4.72 18.09 15.04
C GLY A 125 -4.53 16.58 15.07
N VAL A 126 -4.58 15.99 13.87
CA VAL A 126 -4.48 14.54 13.68
C VAL A 126 -3.05 14.16 13.30
N PHE A 127 -2.55 13.12 13.93
CA PHE A 127 -1.29 12.47 13.63
C PHE A 127 -1.56 11.08 13.07
N LEU A 128 -0.89 10.75 12.00
CA LEU A 128 -0.97 9.49 11.30
C LEU A 128 0.35 8.76 11.52
N ILE A 129 0.28 7.50 11.96
CA ILE A 129 1.45 6.73 12.34
C ILE A 129 1.40 5.40 11.60
N LYS A 130 2.31 5.22 10.66
CA LYS A 130 2.56 3.95 9.98
C LYS A 130 3.77 3.28 10.58
N ARG A 131 3.58 2.07 11.08
CA ARG A 131 4.65 1.24 11.60
C ARG A 131 5.11 0.24 10.54
N PHE A 132 6.41 0.16 10.37
CA PHE A 132 7.12 -0.90 9.66
C PHE A 132 7.81 -1.83 10.65
N GLU A 133 8.67 -2.70 10.22
CA GLU A 133 9.34 -3.68 11.07
C GLU A 133 10.29 -2.99 12.07
N ASN A 134 11.19 -2.16 11.58
CA ASN A 134 12.21 -1.45 12.37
C ASN A 134 12.06 0.07 12.37
N GLN A 135 11.11 0.61 11.64
CA GLN A 135 10.87 2.05 11.54
C GLN A 135 9.40 2.39 11.73
N SER A 136 9.16 3.63 12.14
CA SER A 136 7.82 4.21 12.16
C SER A 136 7.84 5.54 11.41
N LEU A 137 6.88 5.75 10.52
CA LEU A 137 6.69 6.99 9.80
C LEU A 137 5.50 7.72 10.41
N VAL A 138 5.75 8.92 10.92
CA VAL A 138 4.74 9.80 11.53
C VAL A 138 4.52 10.98 10.62
N PHE A 139 3.28 11.30 10.32
CA PHE A 139 2.95 12.42 9.45
C PHE A 139 1.68 13.14 9.92
N THR A 140 1.59 14.42 9.65
CA THR A 140 0.52 15.30 10.10
C THR A 140 0.42 16.52 9.19
N GLN A 141 -0.67 17.27 9.30
CA GLN A 141 -0.83 18.60 8.71
C GLN A 141 -0.56 19.73 9.73
N VAL A 142 -0.15 19.38 10.95
CA VAL A 142 0.22 20.33 11.99
C VAL A 142 1.66 20.80 11.75
N ASP A 143 1.89 22.09 11.71
CA ASP A 143 3.21 22.71 11.68
C ASP A 143 3.86 22.81 13.08
N ASP A 144 5.12 23.25 13.11
CA ASP A 144 5.90 23.42 14.36
C ASP A 144 5.96 22.21 15.29
N VAL A 145 5.85 21.01 14.70
CA VAL A 145 5.94 19.73 15.41
C VAL A 145 7.39 19.27 15.47
N LYS A 146 7.79 18.79 16.65
CA LYS A 146 9.12 18.18 16.89
C LYS A 146 8.99 16.81 17.55
N TYR A 147 9.91 15.94 17.19
CA TYR A 147 10.10 14.65 17.86
C TYR A 147 11.52 14.57 18.43
N ASP A 148 11.65 14.37 19.73
CA ASP A 148 12.93 14.45 20.46
C ASP A 148 13.70 15.76 20.17
N GLY A 149 12.99 16.89 20.04
CA GLY A 149 13.57 18.20 19.73
C GLY A 149 13.98 18.42 18.29
N LYS A 150 13.79 17.44 17.39
CA LYS A 150 14.05 17.56 15.95
C LYS A 150 12.77 17.92 15.20
N ASP A 151 12.87 18.85 14.27
CA ASP A 151 11.76 19.31 13.45
C ASP A 151 11.28 18.21 12.48
N PHE A 152 9.98 18.19 12.21
CA PHE A 152 9.41 17.40 11.13
C PHE A 152 9.86 17.99 9.77
N GLN A 153 10.05 17.11 8.79
CA GLN A 153 10.39 17.48 7.43
C GLN A 153 9.12 17.89 6.68
N ASN A 154 9.24 18.90 5.80
CA ASN A 154 8.14 19.27 4.93
C ASN A 154 7.97 18.21 3.83
N GLY A 155 6.82 17.56 3.80
CA GLY A 155 6.46 16.51 2.83
C GLY A 155 5.66 17.01 1.62
N GLY A 156 5.41 18.31 1.53
CA GLY A 156 4.57 18.90 0.50
C GLY A 156 3.07 18.78 0.79
N ALA A 157 2.26 19.48 -0.01
CA ALA A 157 0.80 19.53 0.10
C ALA A 157 0.27 19.84 1.52
N GLY A 158 1.03 20.60 2.32
CA GLY A 158 0.67 20.94 3.70
C GLY A 158 0.88 19.81 4.71
N TYR A 159 1.63 18.78 4.36
CA TYR A 159 2.00 17.71 5.27
C TYR A 159 3.44 17.83 5.75
N TYR A 160 3.66 17.42 6.98
CA TYR A 160 4.96 17.27 7.64
C TYR A 160 5.14 15.83 8.08
N TYR A 161 6.36 15.31 8.03
CA TYR A 161 6.63 13.93 8.40
C TYR A 161 7.94 13.78 9.16
N PHE A 162 8.06 12.67 9.90
CA PHE A 162 9.25 12.28 10.62
C PHE A 162 9.43 10.76 10.59
N VAL A 163 10.64 10.31 10.30
CA VAL A 163 11.01 8.89 10.37
C VAL A 163 11.63 8.61 11.73
N VAL A 164 11.09 7.64 12.46
CA VAL A 164 11.59 7.19 13.76
C VAL A 164 12.18 5.80 13.61
N ASP A 165 13.43 5.62 13.99
CA ASP A 165 14.02 4.31 14.10
C ASP A 165 13.39 3.56 15.28
N GLY A 166 12.77 2.42 15.00
CA GLY A 166 12.01 1.64 15.95
C GLY A 166 10.57 2.14 16.15
N ASN A 167 10.10 2.00 17.39
CA ASN A 167 8.71 2.35 17.74
C ASN A 167 8.57 3.84 18.02
N PHE A 168 7.55 4.44 17.45
CA PHE A 168 7.14 5.79 17.82
C PHE A 168 6.67 5.85 19.26
N ILE A 169 7.23 6.81 20.04
CA ILE A 169 6.90 7.04 21.45
C ILE A 169 6.17 8.38 21.57
N PRO A 170 4.84 8.39 21.77
CA PRO A 170 4.04 9.61 21.80
C PRO A 170 4.53 10.70 22.75
N SER A 171 5.08 10.32 23.91
CA SER A 171 5.55 11.28 24.93
C SER A 171 6.77 12.12 24.52
N ARG A 172 7.40 11.80 23.39
CA ARG A 172 8.53 12.56 22.81
C ARG A 172 8.11 13.62 21.80
N LEU A 173 6.79 13.65 21.50
CA LEU A 173 6.23 14.60 20.55
C LEU A 173 5.92 15.92 21.25
N THR A 174 6.33 17.03 20.63
CA THR A 174 6.04 18.40 21.08
C THR A 174 5.50 19.23 19.91
N CYS A 175 4.65 20.19 20.21
CA CYS A 175 4.16 21.20 19.27
C CYS A 175 4.17 22.55 20.00
N ASP A 176 4.71 23.59 19.40
CA ASP A 176 4.89 24.91 20.03
C ASP A 176 5.63 24.86 21.40
N GLY A 177 6.53 23.87 21.56
CA GLY A 177 7.27 23.65 22.81
C GLY A 177 6.49 22.91 23.90
N GLU A 178 5.21 22.59 23.70
CA GLU A 178 4.38 21.82 24.64
C GLU A 178 4.30 20.33 24.24
N LYS A 179 4.17 19.46 25.23
CA LYS A 179 3.96 18.03 24.96
C LYS A 179 2.62 17.77 24.30
N VAL A 180 2.64 16.98 23.23
CA VAL A 180 1.43 16.51 22.55
C VAL A 180 0.89 15.26 23.24
N VAL A 181 -0.38 15.30 23.61
CA VAL A 181 -1.10 14.14 24.12
C VAL A 181 -1.93 13.57 22.97
N LEU A 182 -1.62 12.35 22.57
CA LEU A 182 -2.36 11.62 21.53
C LEU A 182 -3.44 10.73 22.17
N VAL A 183 -4.64 10.76 21.60
CA VAL A 183 -5.80 9.97 22.01
C VAL A 183 -6.21 9.00 20.91
#